data_f38286a9d35a4fe5f84f620b1c49a5e5
#
_entry.id   f38286a9d35a4fe5f84f620b1c49a5e5
#
_cell.length_a   1.000
_cell.length_b   1.000
_cell.length_c   1.000
_cell.angle_alpha   90.00
_cell.angle_beta   90.00
_cell.angle_gamma   90.00
#
_symmetry.space_group_name_H-M   'P 1'
#
loop_
_entity.id
_entity.type
_entity.pdbx_description
1 polymer ?
#
loop_
_entity_poly.entity_id
_entity_poly.type
_entity_poly.pdbx_seq_one_letter_code
_entity_poly.pdbx_strand_id
1 'polypeptide(L)'
;MCATIGEDGWVKLWNAEKRAQFTVRDLGAGVSATKTSGGGKSLHFSPDGKLLAAGLGDGRVVVMDARSLARLAEAQAGGGGLLHPASGVDHKPGSRVAAVKFSPDSTLLACAGADRSVHIFANVDGRFAPTATCAGHSTTVVALDWTEDSRILRSVCANHEMLHWSAPSGKPFKGDVRDFNWHTHNSPVGFPVMGVWEEGKAGPRHINSVDRSSDRGHMVAGDDAGIVRLLHYPCVARGAGSARFRGHSSHVSAVRFSADDAWVASTGSVDNSLLVWRVRGMKGTRDVNGPIA
;
A
#
# COMPACT_ATOMS: atom_id res chain seq x y z
N MET A 1 -2.31 16.12 0.99
CA MET A 1 -1.11 15.74 0.21
C MET A 1 -1.27 14.30 -0.27
N CYS A 2 -0.94 14.01 -1.51
CA CYS A 2 -0.96 12.67 -2.10
C CYS A 2 0.41 12.40 -2.75
N ALA A 3 0.87 11.16 -2.72
CA ALA A 3 2.09 10.74 -3.41
C ALA A 3 1.77 9.68 -4.46
N THR A 4 2.42 9.74 -5.60
CA THR A 4 2.35 8.73 -6.65
C THR A 4 3.74 8.29 -7.06
N ILE A 5 3.86 7.03 -7.47
CA ILE A 5 5.06 6.48 -8.10
C ILE A 5 4.64 5.66 -9.32
N GLY A 6 5.36 5.81 -10.40
CA GLY A 6 5.12 5.10 -11.64
C GLY A 6 6.22 4.11 -11.99
N GLU A 7 6.03 3.39 -13.10
CA GLU A 7 7.06 2.51 -13.67
C GLU A 7 8.28 3.28 -14.20
N ASP A 8 8.14 4.59 -14.35
CA ASP A 8 9.20 5.54 -14.68
C ASP A 8 10.18 5.77 -13.51
N GLY A 9 9.87 5.30 -12.30
CA GLY A 9 10.67 5.49 -11.09
C GLY A 9 10.53 6.88 -10.46
N TRP A 10 9.66 7.74 -10.97
CA TRP A 10 9.45 9.08 -10.45
C TRP A 10 8.42 9.10 -9.33
N VAL A 11 8.83 9.56 -8.16
CA VAL A 11 7.91 9.92 -7.07
C VAL A 11 7.46 11.35 -7.24
N LYS A 12 6.14 11.56 -7.24
CA LYS A 12 5.51 12.87 -7.39
C LYS A 12 4.61 13.16 -6.20
N LEU A 13 4.74 14.35 -5.62
CA LEU A 13 3.85 14.84 -4.57
C LEU A 13 2.83 15.82 -5.16
N TRP A 14 1.58 15.63 -4.77
CA TRP A 14 0.43 16.37 -5.26
C TRP A 14 -0.31 17.05 -4.12
N ASN A 15 -0.73 18.28 -4.36
CA ASN A 15 -1.75 18.92 -3.54
C ASN A 15 -3.12 18.61 -4.16
N ALA A 16 -3.93 17.81 -3.47
CA ALA A 16 -5.23 17.38 -3.98
C ALA A 16 -6.22 18.57 -4.13
N GLU A 17 -6.17 19.54 -3.22
CA GLU A 17 -7.04 20.74 -3.26
C GLU A 17 -6.68 21.65 -4.43
N LYS A 18 -5.39 21.91 -4.61
CA LYS A 18 -4.88 22.76 -5.69
C LYS A 18 -4.77 22.03 -7.04
N ARG A 19 -4.96 20.71 -7.05
CA ARG A 19 -4.81 19.85 -8.22
C ARG A 19 -3.47 20.04 -8.93
N ALA A 20 -2.41 20.26 -8.16
CA ALA A 20 -1.10 20.62 -8.67
C ALA A 20 0.00 19.73 -8.08
N GLN A 21 0.94 19.34 -8.91
CA GLN A 21 2.20 18.74 -8.49
C GLN A 21 3.09 19.85 -7.92
N PHE A 22 3.72 19.59 -6.78
CA PHE A 22 4.63 20.57 -6.15
C PHE A 22 6.05 20.06 -5.93
N THR A 23 6.26 18.75 -5.87
CA THR A 23 7.59 18.17 -5.73
C THR A 23 7.68 16.86 -6.51
N VAL A 24 8.84 16.61 -7.08
CA VAL A 24 9.12 15.39 -7.84
C VAL A 24 10.55 14.93 -7.58
N ARG A 25 10.76 13.62 -7.52
CA ARG A 25 12.08 13.01 -7.41
C ARG A 25 12.17 11.75 -8.25
N ASP A 26 13.27 11.64 -8.98
CA ASP A 26 13.66 10.43 -9.68
C ASP A 26 14.38 9.48 -8.71
N LEU A 27 13.87 8.24 -8.57
CA LEU A 27 14.50 7.16 -7.81
C LEU A 27 15.22 6.15 -8.71
N GLY A 28 15.03 6.26 -10.02
CA GLY A 28 15.59 5.36 -11.02
C GLY A 28 16.93 5.79 -11.59
N ALA A 29 17.32 7.03 -11.44
CA ALA A 29 18.56 7.58 -12.00
C ALA A 29 19.80 7.01 -11.31
N GLY A 30 20.29 5.92 -11.81
CA GLY A 30 21.49 5.22 -11.33
C GLY A 30 21.56 3.77 -11.77
N VAL A 31 20.56 3.26 -12.46
CA VAL A 31 20.52 1.88 -12.92
C VAL A 31 20.55 1.84 -14.45
N SER A 32 21.52 1.11 -14.94
CA SER A 32 21.75 0.62 -16.30
C SER A 32 20.53 0.66 -17.24
N ALA A 33 20.78 1.08 -18.47
CA ALA A 33 19.86 1.31 -19.60
C ALA A 33 18.97 0.12 -20.04
N THR A 34 18.76 -0.88 -19.23
CA THR A 34 17.78 -1.94 -19.49
C THR A 34 16.46 -1.58 -18.82
N LYS A 35 15.53 -1.12 -19.61
CA LYS A 35 14.18 -0.61 -19.31
C LYS A 35 13.21 -1.53 -18.53
N THR A 36 13.64 -2.53 -17.79
CA THR A 36 12.73 -3.60 -17.36
C THR A 36 12.56 -3.83 -15.89
N SER A 37 13.20 -3.11 -14.96
CA SER A 37 13.11 -3.53 -13.55
C SER A 37 13.09 -2.46 -12.45
N GLY A 38 13.27 -1.19 -12.74
CA GLY A 38 13.46 -0.17 -11.68
C GLY A 38 12.23 0.61 -11.24
N GLY A 39 11.08 0.45 -11.88
CA GLY A 39 9.89 1.26 -11.63
C GLY A 39 9.28 1.07 -10.24
N GLY A 40 8.60 2.11 -9.76
CA GLY A 40 7.95 2.09 -8.47
C GLY A 40 6.71 1.20 -8.43
N LYS A 41 6.50 0.51 -7.33
CA LYS A 41 5.40 -0.45 -7.16
C LYS A 41 4.52 -0.16 -5.95
N SER A 42 5.06 0.45 -4.91
CA SER A 42 4.33 0.74 -3.68
C SER A 42 4.85 1.99 -2.99
N LEU A 43 3.95 2.70 -2.33
CA LEU A 43 4.24 3.89 -1.52
C LEU A 43 3.47 3.81 -0.21
N HIS A 44 4.07 4.29 0.87
CA HIS A 44 3.38 4.49 2.13
C HIS A 44 3.99 5.65 2.92
N PHE A 45 3.13 6.58 3.37
CA PHE A 45 3.52 7.59 4.35
C PHE A 45 3.63 6.97 5.74
N SER A 46 4.57 7.44 6.54
CA SER A 46 4.55 7.14 7.97
C SER A 46 3.32 7.80 8.63
N PRO A 47 2.71 7.16 9.64
CA PRO A 47 1.55 7.73 10.33
C PRO A 47 1.79 9.11 10.96
N ASP A 48 3.03 9.41 11.35
CA ASP A 48 3.43 10.74 11.86
C ASP A 48 3.60 11.80 10.75
N GLY A 49 3.44 11.40 9.47
CA GLY A 49 3.51 12.28 8.30
C GLY A 49 4.90 12.81 7.95
N LYS A 50 5.98 12.30 8.56
CA LYS A 50 7.35 12.79 8.34
C LYS A 50 8.08 12.05 7.24
N LEU A 51 7.78 10.77 7.03
CA LEU A 51 8.50 9.89 6.12
C LEU A 51 7.59 9.38 5.00
N LEU A 52 8.20 9.09 3.86
CA LEU A 52 7.58 8.39 2.74
C LEU A 52 8.49 7.23 2.34
N ALA A 53 7.98 6.00 2.39
CA ALA A 53 8.67 4.82 1.89
C ALA A 53 8.19 4.47 0.48
N ALA A 54 9.12 4.10 -0.39
CA ALA A 54 8.87 3.63 -1.75
C ALA A 54 9.49 2.25 -1.96
N GLY A 55 8.71 1.31 -2.47
CA GLY A 55 9.18 -0.01 -2.92
C GLY A 55 9.33 -0.04 -4.43
N LEU A 56 10.48 -0.51 -4.91
CA LEU A 56 10.86 -0.48 -6.31
C LEU A 56 10.85 -1.88 -6.94
N GLY A 57 10.78 -1.89 -8.27
CA GLY A 57 10.78 -3.12 -9.06
C GLY A 57 12.12 -3.87 -9.08
N ASP A 58 13.21 -3.20 -8.74
CA ASP A 58 14.55 -3.79 -8.59
C ASP A 58 14.86 -4.31 -7.18
N GLY A 59 13.88 -4.28 -6.28
CA GLY A 59 14.00 -4.77 -4.91
C GLY A 59 14.45 -3.72 -3.91
N ARG A 60 14.72 -2.50 -4.32
CA ARG A 60 15.08 -1.42 -3.40
C ARG A 60 13.86 -0.90 -2.64
N VAL A 61 14.08 -0.55 -1.40
CA VAL A 61 13.17 0.25 -0.56
C VAL A 61 13.87 1.56 -0.24
N VAL A 62 13.27 2.66 -0.62
CA VAL A 62 13.82 4.01 -0.40
C VAL A 62 12.92 4.75 0.59
N VAL A 63 13.52 5.26 1.66
CA VAL A 63 12.83 6.11 2.63
C VAL A 63 13.26 7.54 2.44
N MET A 64 12.29 8.44 2.38
CA MET A 64 12.46 9.86 2.06
C MET A 64 11.74 10.72 3.10
N ASP A 65 12.19 11.94 3.23
CA ASP A 65 11.40 13.00 3.89
C ASP A 65 10.09 13.23 3.11
N ALA A 66 8.98 13.25 3.82
CA ALA A 66 7.65 13.26 3.19
C ALA A 66 7.30 14.56 2.44
N ARG A 67 8.03 15.65 2.66
CA ARG A 67 7.77 16.96 2.04
C ARG A 67 8.76 17.31 0.96
N SER A 68 10.05 17.12 1.23
CA SER A 68 11.13 17.48 0.32
C SER A 68 11.49 16.35 -0.64
N LEU A 69 11.05 15.12 -0.37
CA LEU A 69 11.51 13.88 -1.03
C LEU A 69 13.04 13.68 -0.93
N ALA A 70 13.70 14.33 0.04
CA ALA A 70 15.10 14.09 0.29
C ALA A 70 15.27 12.63 0.74
N ARG A 71 16.19 11.90 0.08
CA ARG A 71 16.48 10.50 0.41
C ARG A 71 17.17 10.45 1.78
N LEU A 72 16.60 9.68 2.71
CA LEU A 72 17.11 9.51 4.08
C LEU A 72 17.75 8.13 4.26
N ALA A 73 17.16 7.09 3.68
CA ALA A 73 17.66 5.74 3.76
C ALA A 73 17.30 4.95 2.49
N GLU A 74 18.09 3.92 2.21
CA GLU A 74 17.85 2.97 1.14
C GLU A 74 18.22 1.57 1.61
N ALA A 75 17.37 0.57 1.36
CA ALA A 75 17.59 -0.81 1.68
C ALA A 75 17.27 -1.69 0.47
N GLN A 76 17.94 -2.85 0.38
CA GLN A 76 17.62 -3.87 -0.62
C GLN A 76 16.75 -4.93 0.04
N ALA A 77 15.50 -5.10 -0.42
CA ALA A 77 14.69 -6.22 -0.01
C ALA A 77 15.27 -7.49 -0.64
N GLY A 78 15.61 -8.47 0.18
CA GLY A 78 16.12 -9.74 -0.29
C GLY A 78 17.60 -9.78 -0.65
N GLY A 79 18.39 -8.80 -0.30
CA GLY A 79 19.85 -8.84 -0.48
C GLY A 79 20.55 -7.96 0.53
N GLY A 80 21.52 -8.51 1.23
CA GLY A 80 22.27 -7.83 2.27
C GLY A 80 22.79 -6.47 1.84
N GLY A 81 22.45 -5.47 2.62
CA GLY A 81 23.17 -4.22 2.58
C GLY A 81 22.37 -3.05 2.13
N LEU A 82 21.88 -2.34 3.05
CA LEU A 82 22.31 -1.00 3.27
C LEU A 82 22.20 -0.59 4.71
N LEU A 83 22.03 -1.53 5.57
CA LEU A 83 22.21 -1.18 6.96
C LEU A 83 23.03 -2.19 7.75
N HIS A 84 23.45 -3.30 7.10
CA HIS A 84 24.59 -4.08 7.62
C HIS A 84 25.06 -5.20 6.67
N PRO A 85 26.40 -5.43 6.55
CA PRO A 85 26.99 -6.44 5.67
C PRO A 85 27.11 -7.83 6.29
N ALA A 86 26.22 -8.23 7.22
CA ALA A 86 26.47 -9.45 8.01
C ALA A 86 25.26 -10.36 8.26
N SER A 87 24.36 -10.55 7.30
CA SER A 87 23.45 -11.69 7.38
C SER A 87 23.45 -12.42 6.04
N GLY A 88 24.22 -13.52 6.00
CA GLY A 88 24.31 -14.40 4.84
C GLY A 88 23.03 -15.17 4.58
N VAL A 89 22.01 -14.48 4.12
CA VAL A 89 20.81 -15.07 3.55
C VAL A 89 20.84 -14.73 2.07
N ASP A 90 21.02 -15.75 1.24
CA ASP A 90 21.01 -15.66 -0.22
C ASP A 90 19.62 -15.23 -0.71
N HIS A 91 19.39 -13.93 -0.82
CA HIS A 91 18.23 -13.39 -1.50
C HIS A 91 18.59 -13.10 -2.96
N LYS A 92 17.76 -13.56 -3.89
CA LYS A 92 17.92 -13.22 -5.31
C LYS A 92 17.92 -11.71 -5.50
N PRO A 93 18.99 -11.08 -5.93
CA PRO A 93 19.01 -9.67 -6.28
C PRO A 93 17.92 -9.39 -7.32
N GLY A 94 17.13 -8.31 -7.13
CA GLY A 94 16.15 -7.87 -8.12
C GLY A 94 14.71 -8.38 -7.89
N SER A 95 14.38 -8.88 -6.70
CA SER A 95 12.98 -9.24 -6.38
C SER A 95 12.13 -8.02 -6.12
N ARG A 96 11.17 -7.73 -7.02
CA ARG A 96 10.23 -6.60 -6.94
C ARG A 96 9.59 -6.48 -5.55
N VAL A 97 9.64 -5.26 -4.96
CA VAL A 97 8.91 -4.90 -3.74
C VAL A 97 7.50 -4.45 -4.12
N ALA A 98 6.50 -5.28 -3.81
CA ALA A 98 5.11 -5.02 -4.17
C ALA A 98 4.33 -4.26 -3.08
N ALA A 99 4.76 -4.36 -1.83
CA ALA A 99 4.12 -3.70 -0.70
C ALA A 99 5.15 -3.13 0.28
N VAL A 100 4.91 -1.91 0.75
CA VAL A 100 5.63 -1.27 1.87
C VAL A 100 4.62 -0.72 2.85
N LYS A 101 4.89 -0.82 4.16
CA LYS A 101 3.97 -0.36 5.20
C LYS A 101 4.70 -0.01 6.49
N PHE A 102 4.56 1.23 6.95
CA PHE A 102 4.98 1.62 8.30
C PHE A 102 4.02 1.06 9.34
N SER A 103 4.53 0.70 10.51
CA SER A 103 3.70 0.44 11.69
C SER A 103 3.01 1.72 12.18
N PRO A 104 1.87 1.61 12.89
CA PRO A 104 1.13 2.76 13.40
C PRO A 104 1.94 3.73 14.27
N ASP A 105 2.89 3.21 15.03
CA ASP A 105 3.82 4.00 15.88
C ASP A 105 5.03 4.56 15.12
N SER A 106 5.14 4.29 13.79
CA SER A 106 6.25 4.69 12.92
C SER A 106 7.62 4.10 13.30
N THR A 107 7.67 3.13 14.22
CA THR A 107 8.92 2.51 14.70
C THR A 107 9.40 1.37 13.82
N LEU A 108 8.51 0.76 13.03
CA LEU A 108 8.82 -0.34 12.14
C LEU A 108 8.39 -0.02 10.69
N LEU A 109 9.14 -0.58 9.75
CA LEU A 109 8.79 -0.59 8.33
C LEU A 109 8.78 -2.04 7.86
N ALA A 110 7.66 -2.51 7.32
CA ALA A 110 7.57 -3.79 6.64
C ALA A 110 7.61 -3.59 5.13
N CYS A 111 8.36 -4.42 4.44
CA CYS A 111 8.32 -4.52 2.98
C CYS A 111 8.23 -5.97 2.54
N ALA A 112 7.59 -6.22 1.40
CA ALA A 112 7.37 -7.55 0.89
C ALA A 112 7.18 -7.54 -0.63
N GLY A 113 7.40 -8.68 -1.26
CA GLY A 113 7.26 -8.73 -2.72
C GLY A 113 7.43 -10.10 -3.34
N ALA A 114 8.12 -10.12 -4.48
CA ALA A 114 8.26 -11.29 -5.33
C ALA A 114 9.18 -12.38 -4.75
N ASP A 115 9.96 -12.06 -3.75
CA ASP A 115 10.76 -13.03 -2.97
C ASP A 115 9.92 -13.88 -2.01
N ARG A 116 8.61 -13.63 -1.93
CA ARG A 116 7.63 -14.36 -1.10
C ARG A 116 7.86 -14.23 0.40
N SER A 117 8.65 -13.22 0.80
CA SER A 117 8.99 -12.95 2.19
C SER A 117 8.53 -11.56 2.61
N VAL A 118 8.37 -11.37 3.91
CA VAL A 118 8.17 -10.04 4.50
C VAL A 118 9.43 -9.70 5.31
N HIS A 119 10.00 -8.54 5.03
CA HIS A 119 11.17 -8.01 5.73
C HIS A 119 10.73 -6.89 6.66
N ILE A 120 11.13 -6.95 7.92
CA ILE A 120 10.81 -5.96 8.95
C ILE A 120 12.10 -5.21 9.30
N PHE A 121 12.01 -3.89 9.30
CA PHE A 121 13.09 -2.97 9.66
C PHE A 121 12.65 -2.13 10.85
N ALA A 122 13.53 -1.97 11.84
CA ALA A 122 13.32 -1.01 12.91
C ALA A 122 13.85 0.37 12.50
N ASN A 123 13.06 1.39 12.77
CA ASN A 123 13.44 2.77 12.61
C ASN A 123 14.01 3.32 13.94
N VAL A 124 15.28 3.58 13.96
CA VAL A 124 15.96 4.21 15.11
C VAL A 124 16.56 5.52 14.61
N ASP A 125 15.97 6.64 15.00
CA ASP A 125 16.41 7.98 14.62
C ASP A 125 16.61 8.20 13.11
N GLY A 126 15.66 7.67 12.31
CA GLY A 126 15.69 7.75 10.84
C GLY A 126 16.62 6.74 10.17
N ARG A 127 17.26 5.86 10.93
CA ARG A 127 18.05 4.73 10.43
C ARG A 127 17.21 3.45 10.47
N PHE A 128 17.17 2.74 9.38
CA PHE A 128 16.39 1.51 9.26
C PHE A 128 17.31 0.29 9.36
N ALA A 129 17.20 -0.46 10.46
CA ALA A 129 17.96 -1.68 10.70
C ALA A 129 17.07 -2.92 10.47
N PRO A 130 17.51 -3.95 9.71
CA PRO A 130 16.75 -5.16 9.54
C PRO A 130 16.61 -5.89 10.89
N THR A 131 15.39 -6.30 11.23
CA THR A 131 15.09 -7.02 12.47
C THR A 131 14.65 -8.46 12.22
N ALA A 132 13.87 -8.69 11.16
CA ALA A 132 13.36 -10.01 10.86
C ALA A 132 13.04 -10.20 9.37
N THR A 133 13.09 -11.46 8.95
CA THR A 133 12.55 -11.95 7.67
C THR A 133 11.53 -13.03 7.94
N CYS A 134 10.30 -12.82 7.48
CA CYS A 134 9.17 -13.72 7.63
C CYS A 134 8.98 -14.49 6.33
N ALA A 135 9.36 -15.76 6.30
CA ALA A 135 9.21 -16.64 5.14
C ALA A 135 8.05 -17.61 5.33
N GLY A 136 7.30 -17.91 4.27
CA GLY A 136 6.20 -18.88 4.33
C GLY A 136 5.15 -18.74 3.24
N HIS A 137 5.11 -17.64 2.50
CA HIS A 137 4.17 -17.48 1.39
C HIS A 137 4.56 -18.31 0.17
N SER A 138 3.56 -18.84 -0.52
CA SER A 138 3.73 -19.62 -1.74
C SER A 138 4.07 -18.77 -2.97
N THR A 139 3.66 -17.49 -2.97
CA THR A 139 3.85 -16.56 -4.10
C THR A 139 4.08 -15.13 -3.62
N THR A 140 4.16 -14.18 -4.57
CA THR A 140 4.39 -12.75 -4.32
C THR A 140 3.44 -12.21 -3.25
N VAL A 141 3.97 -11.55 -2.24
CA VAL A 141 3.19 -10.84 -1.21
C VAL A 141 2.76 -9.50 -1.78
N VAL A 142 1.46 -9.22 -1.72
CA VAL A 142 0.84 -8.04 -2.37
C VAL A 142 0.20 -7.05 -1.41
N ALA A 143 -0.09 -7.46 -0.17
CA ALA A 143 -0.69 -6.58 0.83
C ALA A 143 -0.11 -6.83 2.22
N LEU A 144 -0.02 -5.76 3.00
CA LEU A 144 0.46 -5.73 4.37
C LEU A 144 -0.48 -4.86 5.20
N ASP A 145 -0.84 -5.32 6.41
CA ASP A 145 -1.59 -4.53 7.38
C ASP A 145 -1.06 -4.78 8.80
N TRP A 146 -0.96 -3.72 9.58
CA TRP A 146 -0.55 -3.76 10.99
C TRP A 146 -1.75 -3.70 11.92
N THR A 147 -1.65 -4.34 13.09
CA THR A 147 -2.53 -4.06 14.22
C THR A 147 -2.25 -2.66 14.77
N GLU A 148 -3.24 -2.05 15.43
CA GLU A 148 -3.11 -0.70 16.00
C GLU A 148 -1.99 -0.58 17.04
N ASP A 149 -1.70 -1.66 17.75
CA ASP A 149 -0.62 -1.74 18.76
C ASP A 149 0.76 -2.05 18.16
N SER A 150 0.87 -2.12 16.82
CA SER A 150 2.11 -2.42 16.08
C SER A 150 2.74 -3.79 16.37
N ARG A 151 2.01 -4.71 17.05
CA ARG A 151 2.57 -5.99 17.50
C ARG A 151 2.39 -7.12 16.50
N ILE A 152 1.35 -7.07 15.69
CA ILE A 152 1.05 -8.11 14.70
C ILE A 152 1.00 -7.50 13.33
N LEU A 153 1.68 -8.15 12.39
CA LEU A 153 1.66 -7.85 10.97
C LEU A 153 0.90 -8.96 10.24
N ARG A 154 -0.05 -8.58 9.41
CA ARG A 154 -0.73 -9.46 8.45
C ARG A 154 -0.13 -9.27 7.07
N SER A 155 0.12 -10.35 6.38
CA SER A 155 0.56 -10.35 4.99
C SER A 155 -0.34 -11.23 4.13
N VAL A 156 -0.58 -10.81 2.90
CA VAL A 156 -1.40 -11.55 1.93
C VAL A 156 -0.65 -11.67 0.62
N CYS A 157 -0.60 -12.88 0.07
CA CYS A 157 0.03 -13.12 -1.23
C CYS A 157 -0.99 -13.17 -2.38
N ALA A 158 -0.51 -13.23 -3.62
CA ALA A 158 -1.33 -13.25 -4.82
C ALA A 158 -2.25 -14.48 -4.92
N ASN A 159 -1.94 -15.59 -4.23
CA ASN A 159 -2.81 -16.76 -4.09
C ASN A 159 -3.82 -16.63 -2.93
N HIS A 160 -4.01 -15.41 -2.39
CA HIS A 160 -4.93 -15.13 -1.28
C HIS A 160 -4.57 -15.84 0.05
N GLU A 161 -3.35 -16.34 0.18
CA GLU A 161 -2.83 -16.89 1.41
C GLU A 161 -2.57 -15.77 2.41
N MET A 162 -3.15 -15.88 3.60
CA MET A 162 -3.04 -14.85 4.65
C MET A 162 -2.22 -15.41 5.80
N LEU A 163 -1.11 -14.77 6.14
CA LEU A 163 -0.24 -15.13 7.24
C LEU A 163 -0.11 -13.97 8.23
N HIS A 164 0.16 -14.34 9.49
CA HIS A 164 0.33 -13.39 10.58
C HIS A 164 1.68 -13.58 11.26
N TRP A 165 2.28 -12.46 11.65
CA TRP A 165 3.64 -12.41 12.18
C TRP A 165 3.70 -11.54 13.42
N SER A 166 4.40 -12.02 14.47
CA SER A 166 4.70 -11.21 15.65
C SER A 166 5.84 -10.24 15.35
N ALA A 167 5.65 -8.95 15.58
CA ALA A 167 6.66 -7.94 15.39
C ALA A 167 7.31 -7.54 16.73
N PRO A 168 8.59 -7.13 16.74
CA PRO A 168 9.51 -7.07 15.59
C PRO A 168 10.20 -8.41 15.26
N SER A 169 9.87 -9.50 15.96
CA SER A 169 10.59 -10.78 15.90
C SER A 169 10.43 -11.55 14.59
N GLY A 170 9.36 -11.27 13.81
CA GLY A 170 9.05 -11.99 12.57
C GLY A 170 8.60 -13.43 12.76
N LYS A 171 8.33 -13.87 13.98
CA LYS A 171 7.85 -15.24 14.25
C LYS A 171 6.40 -15.40 13.77
N PRO A 172 6.05 -16.57 13.19
CA PRO A 172 4.66 -16.85 12.82
C PRO A 172 3.74 -16.74 14.02
N PHE A 173 2.66 -15.97 13.87
CA PHE A 173 1.62 -15.86 14.89
C PHE A 173 0.46 -16.80 14.54
N LYS A 174 0.14 -17.73 15.46
CA LYS A 174 -0.90 -18.77 15.28
C LYS A 174 -2.11 -18.55 16.18
N GLY A 175 -2.18 -17.42 16.89
CA GLY A 175 -3.29 -17.08 17.76
C GLY A 175 -4.53 -16.63 16.98
N ASP A 176 -5.64 -16.46 17.71
CA ASP A 176 -6.86 -15.89 17.15
C ASP A 176 -6.67 -14.40 16.84
N VAL A 177 -7.05 -13.99 15.65
CA VAL A 177 -6.90 -12.60 15.15
C VAL A 177 -8.24 -11.92 14.88
N ARG A 178 -9.38 -12.59 15.22
CA ARG A 178 -10.73 -12.10 14.91
C ARG A 178 -11.03 -10.77 15.58
N ASP A 179 -10.58 -10.61 16.81
CA ASP A 179 -10.84 -9.44 17.66
C ASP A 179 -9.74 -8.38 17.56
N PHE A 180 -8.76 -8.56 16.67
CA PHE A 180 -7.69 -7.58 16.51
C PHE A 180 -8.16 -6.35 15.76
N ASN A 181 -7.82 -5.20 16.31
CA ASN A 181 -8.01 -3.92 15.65
C ASN A 181 -6.87 -3.68 14.63
N TRP A 182 -7.21 -3.78 13.36
CA TRP A 182 -6.29 -3.47 12.27
C TRP A 182 -6.25 -1.96 12.04
N HIS A 183 -5.05 -1.38 12.00
CA HIS A 183 -4.86 0.04 11.72
C HIS A 183 -5.31 0.41 10.31
N THR A 184 -4.94 -0.41 9.32
CA THR A 184 -5.39 -0.28 7.93
C THR A 184 -6.08 -1.57 7.49
N HIS A 185 -6.76 -1.53 6.34
CA HIS A 185 -7.27 -2.72 5.69
C HIS A 185 -7.03 -2.60 4.18
N ASN A 186 -5.84 -3.02 3.76
CA ASN A 186 -5.45 -3.05 2.35
C ASN A 186 -5.51 -4.46 1.75
N SER A 187 -5.80 -5.46 2.56
CA SER A 187 -6.02 -6.83 2.10
C SER A 187 -7.39 -6.96 1.42
N PRO A 188 -7.46 -7.46 0.17
CA PRO A 188 -8.74 -7.73 -0.50
C PRO A 188 -9.41 -9.01 0.01
N VAL A 189 -8.78 -9.74 0.93
CA VAL A 189 -9.30 -10.99 1.50
C VAL A 189 -9.50 -10.88 3.01
N GLY A 190 -10.45 -11.64 3.52
CA GLY A 190 -10.81 -11.67 4.93
C GLY A 190 -12.30 -11.46 5.16
N PHE A 191 -12.82 -11.92 6.30
CA PHE A 191 -14.24 -11.86 6.64
C PHE A 191 -14.86 -10.45 6.46
N PRO A 192 -14.23 -9.35 6.94
CA PRO A 192 -14.83 -8.03 6.84
C PRO A 192 -14.98 -7.48 5.42
N VAL A 193 -14.38 -8.12 4.41
CA VAL A 193 -14.32 -7.64 3.02
C VAL A 193 -14.84 -8.65 2.00
N MET A 194 -15.49 -9.71 2.45
CA MET A 194 -16.02 -10.74 1.54
C MET A 194 -16.96 -10.18 0.48
N GLY A 195 -17.70 -9.14 0.79
CA GLY A 195 -18.66 -8.52 -0.12
C GLY A 195 -18.04 -7.66 -1.23
N VAL A 196 -16.72 -7.42 -1.21
CA VAL A 196 -16.05 -6.72 -2.33
C VAL A 196 -15.95 -7.63 -3.56
N TRP A 197 -16.03 -8.96 -3.37
CA TRP A 197 -15.99 -9.94 -4.44
C TRP A 197 -17.38 -10.16 -4.99
N GLU A 198 -17.63 -9.68 -6.20
CA GLU A 198 -18.90 -9.87 -6.90
C GLU A 198 -18.82 -11.04 -7.87
N GLU A 199 -19.86 -11.88 -7.85
CA GLU A 199 -20.11 -12.81 -8.93
C GLU A 199 -20.91 -12.09 -10.01
N GLY A 200 -20.24 -11.55 -11.02
CA GLY A 200 -20.91 -10.94 -12.17
C GLY A 200 -21.34 -11.98 -13.21
N LYS A 201 -22.28 -11.63 -14.11
CA LYS A 201 -22.65 -12.47 -15.28
C LYS A 201 -21.46 -12.81 -16.19
N ALA A 202 -20.34 -12.07 -16.07
CA ALA A 202 -19.10 -12.24 -16.84
C ALA A 202 -17.99 -12.96 -16.03
N GLY A 203 -18.31 -13.57 -14.89
CA GLY A 203 -17.33 -14.21 -13.99
C GLY A 203 -16.86 -13.29 -12.85
N PRO A 204 -16.03 -13.84 -11.93
CA PRO A 204 -15.49 -13.07 -10.81
C PRO A 204 -14.58 -11.95 -11.33
N ARG A 205 -14.77 -10.74 -10.83
CA ARG A 205 -13.87 -9.62 -11.12
C ARG A 205 -12.70 -9.63 -10.16
N HIS A 206 -11.50 -9.45 -10.67
CA HIS A 206 -10.33 -9.28 -9.83
C HIS A 206 -10.35 -7.91 -9.15
N ILE A 207 -10.11 -7.93 -7.84
CA ILE A 207 -9.94 -6.74 -7.02
C ILE A 207 -8.45 -6.51 -6.84
N ASN A 208 -7.96 -5.41 -7.39
CA ASN A 208 -6.52 -5.11 -7.39
C ASN A 208 -6.08 -4.35 -6.15
N SER A 209 -6.96 -3.53 -5.61
CA SER A 209 -6.65 -2.70 -4.44
C SER A 209 -7.91 -2.41 -3.65
N VAL A 210 -7.78 -2.42 -2.34
CA VAL A 210 -8.80 -1.96 -1.39
C VAL A 210 -8.16 -1.03 -0.37
N ASP A 211 -8.98 -0.15 0.19
CA ASP A 211 -8.59 0.67 1.33
C ASP A 211 -9.81 0.97 2.18
N ARG A 212 -9.62 1.07 3.49
CA ARG A 212 -10.67 1.35 4.47
C ARG A 212 -10.55 2.77 4.98
N SER A 213 -11.67 3.47 5.10
CA SER A 213 -11.72 4.79 5.73
C SER A 213 -11.25 4.77 7.18
N SER A 214 -10.73 5.89 7.64
CA SER A 214 -10.22 6.07 9.02
C SER A 214 -11.34 5.93 10.05
N ASP A 215 -12.56 6.35 9.71
CA ASP A 215 -13.76 6.23 10.53
C ASP A 215 -14.30 4.80 10.60
N ARG A 216 -13.72 3.87 9.82
CA ARG A 216 -14.14 2.45 9.70
C ARG A 216 -15.58 2.25 9.23
N GLY A 217 -16.18 3.26 8.61
CA GLY A 217 -17.54 3.17 8.08
C GLY A 217 -17.60 2.73 6.63
N HIS A 218 -16.51 2.90 5.88
CA HIS A 218 -16.49 2.68 4.44
C HIS A 218 -15.23 1.96 3.97
N MET A 219 -15.35 1.40 2.77
CA MET A 219 -14.26 0.78 2.03
C MET A 219 -14.33 1.20 0.58
N VAL A 220 -13.18 1.43 -0.02
CA VAL A 220 -13.05 1.64 -1.46
C VAL A 220 -12.33 0.45 -2.08
N ALA A 221 -12.76 0.04 -3.27
CA ALA A 221 -12.17 -1.06 -4.04
C ALA A 221 -11.99 -0.65 -5.50
N GLY A 222 -10.87 -1.04 -6.09
CA GLY A 222 -10.56 -0.86 -7.50
C GLY A 222 -10.47 -2.22 -8.21
N ASP A 223 -11.10 -2.35 -9.37
CA ASP A 223 -11.20 -3.60 -10.12
C ASP A 223 -10.52 -3.56 -11.51
N ASP A 224 -10.50 -4.73 -12.18
CA ASP A 224 -9.93 -4.90 -13.51
C ASP A 224 -10.72 -4.18 -14.62
N ALA A 225 -11.97 -3.80 -14.35
CA ALA A 225 -12.82 -3.13 -15.34
C ALA A 225 -12.69 -1.58 -15.27
N GLY A 226 -11.72 -1.06 -14.50
CA GLY A 226 -11.54 0.38 -14.34
C GLY A 226 -12.57 1.03 -13.43
N ILE A 227 -13.27 0.25 -12.61
CA ILE A 227 -14.32 0.74 -11.73
C ILE A 227 -13.76 0.93 -10.32
N VAL A 228 -13.99 2.11 -9.77
CA VAL A 228 -13.80 2.41 -8.35
C VAL A 228 -15.15 2.21 -7.66
N ARG A 229 -15.19 1.38 -6.62
CA ARG A 229 -16.39 1.09 -5.85
C ARG A 229 -16.26 1.60 -4.43
N LEU A 230 -17.31 2.25 -3.93
CA LEU A 230 -17.43 2.63 -2.53
C LEU A 230 -18.49 1.76 -1.87
N LEU A 231 -18.14 1.10 -0.78
CA LEU A 231 -18.95 0.16 -0.03
C LEU A 231 -19.00 0.58 1.44
N HIS A 232 -20.01 0.12 2.17
CA HIS A 232 -19.98 0.18 3.63
C HIS A 232 -18.99 -0.83 4.20
N TYR A 233 -18.34 -0.49 5.30
CA TYR A 233 -17.48 -1.41 6.05
C TYR A 233 -18.09 -1.70 7.43
N PRO A 234 -18.09 -2.95 7.93
CA PRO A 234 -17.63 -4.15 7.23
C PRO A 234 -18.58 -4.57 6.09
N CYS A 235 -18.00 -5.12 5.03
CA CYS A 235 -18.70 -5.58 3.83
C CYS A 235 -18.65 -7.11 3.77
N VAL A 236 -19.52 -7.78 4.52
CA VAL A 236 -19.48 -9.24 4.67
C VAL A 236 -20.43 -9.99 3.72
N ALA A 237 -21.50 -9.32 3.29
CA ALA A 237 -22.50 -9.95 2.45
C ALA A 237 -22.04 -9.97 0.99
N ARG A 238 -22.12 -11.13 0.31
CA ARG A 238 -21.93 -11.22 -1.15
C ARG A 238 -22.96 -10.36 -1.87
N GLY A 239 -22.51 -9.61 -2.88
CA GLY A 239 -23.40 -8.70 -3.60
C GLY A 239 -23.82 -7.46 -2.80
N ALA A 240 -23.06 -7.09 -1.78
CA ALA A 240 -23.30 -5.87 -1.02
C ALA A 240 -23.45 -4.66 -1.95
N GLY A 241 -24.42 -3.80 -1.65
CA GLY A 241 -24.64 -2.57 -2.40
C GLY A 241 -23.40 -1.70 -2.46
N SER A 242 -23.04 -1.20 -3.63
CA SER A 242 -21.88 -0.33 -3.83
C SER A 242 -22.22 0.82 -4.75
N ALA A 243 -21.69 2.01 -4.45
CA ALA A 243 -21.63 3.10 -5.41
C ALA A 243 -20.45 2.83 -6.38
N ARG A 244 -20.71 2.94 -7.68
CA ARG A 244 -19.75 2.60 -8.73
C ARG A 244 -19.40 3.82 -9.55
N PHE A 245 -18.10 4.05 -9.72
CA PHE A 245 -17.57 5.20 -10.42
C PHE A 245 -16.65 4.72 -11.55
N ARG A 246 -16.93 5.17 -12.75
CA ARG A 246 -16.11 4.90 -13.94
C ARG A 246 -15.27 6.13 -14.24
N GLY A 247 -14.01 5.94 -14.51
CA GLY A 247 -13.09 7.04 -14.86
C GLY A 247 -11.80 6.53 -15.48
N HIS A 248 -11.37 5.33 -15.10
CA HIS A 248 -10.21 4.68 -15.70
C HIS A 248 -10.61 3.91 -16.95
N SER A 249 -9.76 3.94 -17.98
CA SER A 249 -9.97 3.21 -19.24
C SER A 249 -9.54 1.73 -19.14
N SER A 250 -8.81 1.37 -18.10
CA SER A 250 -8.31 0.03 -17.80
C SER A 250 -8.33 -0.23 -16.30
N HIS A 251 -7.74 -1.35 -15.87
CA HIS A 251 -7.75 -1.75 -14.47
C HIS A 251 -7.20 -0.67 -13.53
N VAL A 252 -7.85 -0.55 -12.38
CA VAL A 252 -7.42 0.31 -11.29
C VAL A 252 -6.27 -0.36 -10.56
N SER A 253 -5.12 0.27 -10.51
CA SER A 253 -3.93 -0.30 -9.85
C SER A 253 -3.87 -0.04 -8.35
N ALA A 254 -4.36 1.12 -7.91
CA ALA A 254 -4.42 1.46 -6.48
C ALA A 254 -5.60 2.37 -6.17
N VAL A 255 -6.16 2.22 -4.98
CA VAL A 255 -7.15 3.13 -4.38
C VAL A 255 -6.74 3.44 -2.96
N ARG A 256 -6.86 4.70 -2.52
CA ARG A 256 -6.53 5.13 -1.15
C ARG A 256 -7.46 6.25 -0.70
N PHE A 257 -7.92 6.15 0.55
CA PHE A 257 -8.54 7.29 1.23
C PHE A 257 -7.49 8.32 1.64
N SER A 258 -7.87 9.59 1.70
CA SER A 258 -7.11 10.60 2.43
C SER A 258 -7.26 10.38 3.94
N ALA A 259 -6.31 10.91 4.73
CA ALA A 259 -6.31 10.74 6.19
C ALA A 259 -7.55 11.35 6.89
N ASP A 260 -8.20 12.30 6.25
CA ASP A 260 -9.43 12.95 6.71
C ASP A 260 -10.72 12.34 6.10
N ASP A 261 -10.57 11.23 5.34
CA ASP A 261 -11.64 10.54 4.61
C ASP A 261 -12.43 11.43 3.62
N ALA A 262 -11.99 12.66 3.39
CA ALA A 262 -12.68 13.61 2.51
C ALA A 262 -12.48 13.28 1.02
N TRP A 263 -11.44 12.53 0.70
CA TRP A 263 -11.04 12.22 -0.67
C TRP A 263 -10.66 10.76 -0.83
N VAL A 264 -10.85 10.26 -2.05
CA VAL A 264 -10.27 9.01 -2.53
C VAL A 264 -9.39 9.31 -3.72
N ALA A 265 -8.17 8.80 -3.71
CA ALA A 265 -7.27 8.80 -4.86
C ALA A 265 -7.32 7.43 -5.52
N SER A 266 -7.38 7.38 -6.85
CA SER A 266 -7.27 6.15 -7.63
C SER A 266 -6.29 6.32 -8.78
N THR A 267 -5.54 5.26 -9.09
CA THR A 267 -4.61 5.22 -10.22
C THR A 267 -4.98 4.13 -11.19
N GLY A 268 -4.91 4.45 -12.47
CA GLY A 268 -5.06 3.48 -13.54
C GLY A 268 -3.71 2.95 -14.01
N SER A 269 -3.69 1.71 -14.46
CA SER A 269 -2.45 1.03 -14.85
C SER A 269 -2.01 1.38 -16.27
N VAL A 270 -2.94 1.39 -17.22
CA VAL A 270 -2.63 1.62 -18.65
C VAL A 270 -2.85 3.08 -19.03
N ASP A 271 -3.87 3.71 -18.46
CA ASP A 271 -4.19 5.13 -18.73
C ASP A 271 -3.24 6.11 -18.03
N ASN A 272 -2.38 5.61 -17.13
CA ASN A 272 -1.42 6.42 -16.36
C ASN A 272 -2.06 7.63 -15.67
N SER A 273 -3.34 7.53 -15.33
CA SER A 273 -4.11 8.61 -14.72
C SER A 273 -4.14 8.51 -13.21
N LEU A 274 -4.15 9.67 -12.56
CA LEU A 274 -4.49 9.83 -11.16
C LEU A 274 -5.84 10.57 -11.09
N LEU A 275 -6.86 9.90 -10.59
CA LEU A 275 -8.16 10.50 -10.35
C LEU A 275 -8.35 10.75 -8.85
N VAL A 276 -8.91 11.89 -8.52
CA VAL A 276 -9.21 12.30 -7.15
C VAL A 276 -10.71 12.52 -7.04
N TRP A 277 -11.34 11.75 -6.15
CA TRP A 277 -12.76 11.71 -5.93
C TRP A 277 -13.09 12.37 -4.60
N ARG A 278 -14.02 13.29 -4.59
CA ARG A 278 -14.51 13.87 -3.34
C ARG A 278 -15.57 12.97 -2.73
N VAL A 279 -15.36 12.58 -1.48
CA VAL A 279 -16.34 11.79 -0.73
C VAL A 279 -17.35 12.75 -0.09
N ARG A 280 -18.64 12.47 -0.28
CA ARG A 280 -19.74 13.27 0.30
C ARG A 280 -20.64 12.37 1.12
N GLY A 281 -21.21 12.90 2.20
CA GLY A 281 -22.18 12.17 3.02
C GLY A 281 -21.60 11.24 4.07
N MET A 282 -20.28 11.22 4.27
CA MET A 282 -19.65 10.55 5.42
C MET A 282 -19.76 11.45 6.67
N LYS A 283 -19.99 10.85 7.85
CA LYS A 283 -19.95 11.58 9.12
C LYS A 283 -18.55 12.17 9.30
N GLY A 284 -18.47 13.51 9.39
CA GLY A 284 -17.20 14.22 9.59
C GLY A 284 -16.64 14.95 8.37
N THR A 285 -17.13 14.71 7.16
CA THR A 285 -16.80 15.55 6.00
C THR A 285 -17.51 16.90 6.18
N ARG A 286 -16.75 17.94 6.54
CA ARG A 286 -17.27 19.33 6.51
C ARG A 286 -17.62 19.63 5.06
N ASP A 287 -18.91 19.94 4.83
CA ASP A 287 -19.34 20.57 3.57
C ASP A 287 -18.68 21.94 3.46
N VAL A 288 -17.47 21.98 2.93
CA VAL A 288 -16.79 23.23 2.60
C VAL A 288 -17.22 23.56 1.17
N ASN A 289 -18.28 24.39 1.10
CA ASN A 289 -18.81 25.10 -0.05
C ASN A 289 -19.83 24.40 -0.95
N GLY A 290 -20.90 25.18 -1.17
CA GLY A 290 -22.01 24.96 -2.05
C GLY A 290 -21.66 24.69 -3.52
N PRO A 291 -22.68 24.66 -4.40
CA PRO A 291 -22.53 24.14 -5.75
C PRO A 291 -21.53 24.96 -6.54
N ILE A 292 -20.53 24.27 -7.11
CA ILE A 292 -19.75 24.85 -8.19
C ILE A 292 -20.62 24.72 -9.44
N ALA A 293 -21.06 25.89 -9.93
CA ALA A 293 -21.75 26.02 -11.20
C ALA A 293 -20.86 25.58 -12.36
#